data_fb798594b9ec466e244f2604a520094d
#
_entry.id   fb798594b9ec466e244f2604a520094d
#
_cell.length_a   1.000
_cell.length_b   1.000
_cell.length_c   1.000
_cell.angle_alpha   90.00
_cell.angle_beta   90.00
_cell.angle_gamma   90.00
#
_symmetry.space_group_name_H-M   'P 1'
#
loop_
_entity.id
_entity.type
_entity.pdbx_description
1 polymer ?
#
loop_
_entity_poly.entity_id
_entity_poly.type
_entity_poly.pdbx_seq_one_letter_code
_entity_poly.pdbx_strand_id
1 'polypeptide(L)'
;MQEAKIKESVEEIVALALSGKGAEAWEEFYHESIEKIDLDGVSIKGKPNVPSANHSLLGSITEVRTYEHAGSLVKGNRSFIVWNVDFDVKDTGTIKVTEVCIQDWEDGKIITERFFA
;
A
#
# COMPACT_ATOMS: atom_id res chain seq x y z
N MET A 1 20.53 -10.04 6.36
CA MET A 1 20.26 -10.04 4.94
C MET A 1 19.05 -9.17 4.67
N GLN A 2 19.22 -8.26 3.75
CA GLN A 2 18.20 -7.25 3.47
C GLN A 2 16.89 -7.84 2.96
N GLU A 3 16.96 -8.81 2.04
CA GLU A 3 15.76 -9.46 1.52
C GLU A 3 14.94 -10.15 2.61
N ALA A 4 15.60 -10.86 3.52
CA ALA A 4 14.90 -11.55 4.59
C ALA A 4 14.20 -10.57 5.53
N LYS A 5 14.86 -9.46 5.85
CA LYS A 5 14.28 -8.43 6.70
C LYS A 5 13.11 -7.72 6.03
N ILE A 6 13.23 -7.42 4.75
CA ILE A 6 12.15 -6.82 3.97
C ILE A 6 10.96 -7.78 3.91
N LYS A 7 11.21 -9.07 3.74
CA LYS A 7 10.15 -10.07 3.73
C LYS A 7 9.38 -10.09 5.05
N GLU A 8 10.08 -10.05 6.17
CA GLU A 8 9.45 -9.95 7.49
C GLU A 8 8.60 -8.69 7.61
N SER A 9 9.12 -7.55 7.15
CA SER A 9 8.41 -6.27 7.18
C SER A 9 7.16 -6.31 6.29
N VAL A 10 7.25 -6.91 5.11
CA VAL A 10 6.10 -7.08 4.22
C VAL A 10 5.02 -7.94 4.87
N GLU A 11 5.40 -9.04 5.51
CA GLU A 11 4.44 -9.89 6.23
C GLU A 11 3.72 -9.11 7.33
N GLU A 12 4.43 -8.26 8.04
CA GLU A 12 3.85 -7.40 9.07
C GLU A 12 2.92 -6.33 8.48
N ILE A 13 3.32 -5.70 7.38
CA ILE A 13 2.48 -4.73 6.67
C ILE A 13 1.16 -5.38 6.23
N VAL A 14 1.23 -6.56 5.64
CA VAL A 14 0.05 -7.30 5.20
C VAL A 14 -0.86 -7.63 6.39
N ALA A 15 -0.30 -8.11 7.49
CA ALA A 15 -1.07 -8.41 8.69
C ALA A 15 -1.75 -7.17 9.26
N LEU A 16 -1.05 -6.04 9.32
CA LEU A 16 -1.61 -4.77 9.78
C LEU A 16 -2.74 -4.29 8.86
N ALA A 17 -2.52 -4.36 7.54
CA ALA A 17 -3.53 -3.95 6.57
C ALA A 17 -4.81 -4.78 6.71
N LEU A 18 -4.68 -6.09 6.84
CA LEU A 18 -5.82 -7.00 7.00
C LEU A 18 -6.54 -6.83 8.33
N SER A 19 -5.86 -6.28 9.32
CA SER A 19 -6.42 -6.03 10.66
C SER A 19 -7.04 -4.63 10.80
N GLY A 20 -7.10 -3.85 9.71
CA GLY A 20 -7.58 -2.48 9.76
C GLY A 20 -6.59 -1.50 10.38
N LYS A 21 -5.32 -1.87 10.48
CA LYS A 21 -4.26 -1.08 11.10
C LYS A 21 -3.26 -0.53 10.09
N GLY A 22 -3.73 -0.17 8.90
CA GLY A 22 -2.89 0.39 7.85
C GLY A 22 -2.17 1.66 8.27
N ALA A 23 -2.76 2.47 9.14
CA ALA A 23 -2.13 3.67 9.66
C ALA A 23 -0.86 3.36 10.48
N GLU A 24 -0.86 2.25 11.22
CA GLU A 24 0.33 1.81 11.96
C GLU A 24 1.44 1.38 11.01
N ALA A 25 1.10 0.67 9.93
CA ALA A 25 2.05 0.30 8.90
C ALA A 25 2.67 1.54 8.24
N TRP A 26 1.84 2.53 7.95
CA TRP A 26 2.28 3.81 7.39
C TRP A 26 3.31 4.49 8.29
N GLU A 27 3.03 4.59 9.59
CA GLU A 27 3.94 5.22 10.54
C GLU A 27 5.25 4.45 10.69
N GLU A 28 5.21 3.14 10.75
CA GLU A 28 6.37 2.31 11.05
C GLU A 28 7.29 2.09 9.86
N PHE A 29 6.72 1.85 8.67
CA PHE A 29 7.49 1.34 7.53
C PHE A 29 7.73 2.34 6.41
N TYR A 30 7.05 3.47 6.40
CA TYR A 30 7.19 4.45 5.32
C TYR A 30 8.13 5.58 5.71
N HIS A 31 9.06 5.89 4.80
CA HIS A 31 10.03 6.95 5.01
C HIS A 31 9.39 8.33 4.92
N GLU A 32 9.94 9.32 5.64
CA GLU A 32 9.44 10.70 5.60
C GLU A 32 9.44 11.30 4.18
N SER A 33 10.39 10.91 3.35
CA SER A 33 10.50 11.39 1.97
C SER A 33 9.87 10.45 0.95
N ILE A 34 8.93 9.61 1.37
CA ILE A 34 8.22 8.69 0.49
C ILE A 34 7.69 9.37 -0.78
N GLU A 35 7.85 8.71 -1.90
CA GLU A 35 7.14 9.07 -3.13
C GLU A 35 6.07 8.02 -3.37
N LYS A 36 4.82 8.44 -3.39
CA LYS A 36 3.68 7.57 -3.61
C LYS A 36 3.04 7.88 -4.95
N ILE A 37 2.90 6.86 -5.80
CA ILE A 37 2.30 6.98 -7.13
C ILE A 37 1.09 6.07 -7.17
N ASP A 38 -0.10 6.66 -7.21
CA ASP A 38 -1.36 5.93 -7.21
C ASP A 38 -1.73 5.39 -8.60
N LEU A 39 -2.85 4.69 -8.67
CA LEU A 39 -3.36 4.09 -9.92
C LEU A 39 -3.58 5.10 -11.03
N ASP A 40 -3.84 6.35 -10.69
CA ASP A 40 -4.03 7.45 -11.65
C ASP A 40 -2.71 8.00 -12.21
N GLY A 41 -1.56 7.51 -11.71
CA GLY A 41 -0.24 7.96 -12.11
C GLY A 41 0.24 9.24 -11.45
N VAL A 42 -0.55 9.81 -10.55
CA VAL A 42 -0.18 11.03 -9.83
C VAL A 42 0.83 10.70 -8.74
N SER A 43 1.96 11.41 -8.77
CA SER A 43 3.03 11.27 -7.78
C SER A 43 2.89 12.34 -6.70
N ILE A 44 2.97 11.90 -5.45
CA ILE A 44 3.00 12.77 -4.28
C ILE A 44 4.26 12.44 -3.48
N LYS A 45 5.07 13.46 -3.18
CA LYS A 45 6.33 13.30 -2.46
C LYS A 45 6.23 13.87 -1.06
N GLY A 46 6.80 13.14 -0.12
CA GLY A 46 6.88 13.55 1.27
C GLY A 46 5.66 13.10 2.08
N LYS A 47 5.92 12.46 3.20
CA LYS A 47 4.89 11.91 4.08
C LYS A 47 3.83 12.94 4.49
N PRO A 48 4.22 14.19 4.84
CA PRO A 48 3.22 15.21 5.20
C PRO A 48 2.32 15.65 4.03
N ASN A 49 2.76 15.42 2.80
CA ASN A 49 2.03 15.83 1.60
C ASN A 49 1.14 14.73 1.04
N VAL A 50 1.32 13.48 1.51
CA VAL A 50 0.40 12.40 1.19
C VAL A 50 -0.84 12.65 2.03
N PRO A 51 -1.94 13.09 1.41
CA PRO A 51 -3.09 13.42 2.23
C PRO A 51 -3.55 12.16 2.93
N SER A 52 -4.01 12.33 4.14
CA SER A 52 -4.91 11.38 4.77
C SER A 52 -6.09 11.06 3.84
N ALA A 53 -6.12 11.67 2.69
CA ALA A 53 -6.99 11.37 1.56
C ALA A 53 -6.72 10.02 0.90
N ASN A 54 -5.58 9.43 1.06
CA ASN A 54 -5.50 7.99 0.88
C ASN A 54 -6.26 7.28 1.97
N HIS A 55 -6.49 7.98 3.04
CA HIS A 55 -7.46 7.62 4.04
C HIS A 55 -8.86 8.10 3.68
N SER A 56 -9.01 9.14 2.86
CA SER A 56 -10.33 9.56 2.40
C SER A 56 -10.88 8.64 1.32
N LEU A 57 -10.04 7.94 0.57
CA LEU A 57 -10.51 6.84 -0.26
C LEU A 57 -11.10 5.77 0.65
N LEU A 58 -10.42 5.42 1.74
CA LEU A 58 -10.95 4.50 2.75
C LEU A 58 -12.22 5.05 3.42
N GLY A 59 -12.25 6.36 3.69
CA GLY A 59 -13.43 7.03 4.23
C GLY A 59 -14.59 7.13 3.25
N SER A 60 -14.32 6.97 1.96
CA SER A 60 -15.33 7.01 0.89
C SER A 60 -15.81 5.62 0.49
N ILE A 61 -15.23 4.57 1.04
CA ILE A 61 -15.66 3.20 0.79
C ILE A 61 -16.97 2.97 1.52
N THR A 62 -18.02 2.62 0.78
CA THR A 62 -19.34 2.34 1.32
C THR A 62 -19.59 0.87 1.55
N GLU A 63 -18.92 0.00 0.80
CA GLU A 63 -19.03 -1.44 0.96
C GLU A 63 -17.74 -2.11 0.51
N VAL A 64 -17.26 -3.09 1.28
CA VAL A 64 -16.13 -3.94 0.92
C VAL A 64 -16.64 -5.35 0.74
N ARG A 65 -16.55 -5.88 -0.46
CA ARG A 65 -16.89 -7.28 -0.76
C ARG A 65 -15.65 -8.16 -0.68
N THR A 66 -14.53 -7.67 -1.17
CA THR A 66 -13.26 -8.41 -1.15
C THR A 66 -12.12 -7.46 -0.83
N TYR A 67 -11.28 -7.87 0.10
CA TYR A 67 -9.98 -7.27 0.35
C TYR A 67 -9.04 -8.40 0.75
N GLU A 68 -8.34 -8.95 -0.23
CA GLU A 68 -7.60 -10.19 -0.10
C GLU A 68 -6.14 -10.02 -0.50
N HIS A 69 -5.24 -10.53 0.33
CA HIS A 69 -3.83 -10.63 -0.01
C HIS A 69 -3.63 -11.83 -0.93
N ALA A 70 -3.30 -11.59 -2.19
CA ALA A 70 -3.14 -12.63 -3.19
C ALA A 70 -1.72 -13.19 -3.26
N GLY A 71 -0.75 -12.50 -2.72
CA GLY A 71 0.63 -12.94 -2.66
C GLY A 71 1.60 -11.79 -2.55
N SER A 72 2.85 -12.09 -2.25
CA SER A 72 3.92 -11.10 -2.21
C SER A 72 5.25 -11.74 -2.60
N LEU A 73 6.18 -10.91 -3.04
CA LEU A 73 7.51 -11.31 -3.49
C LEU A 73 8.51 -10.24 -3.09
N VAL A 74 9.70 -10.65 -2.70
CA VAL A 74 10.81 -9.73 -2.40
C VAL A 74 11.99 -10.11 -3.27
N LYS A 75 12.57 -9.10 -3.90
CA LYS A 75 13.79 -9.25 -4.69
C LYS A 75 14.72 -8.07 -4.44
N GLY A 76 15.89 -8.32 -3.87
CA GLY A 76 16.82 -7.25 -3.49
C GLY A 76 16.18 -6.32 -2.46
N ASN A 77 16.11 -5.04 -2.79
CA ASN A 77 15.48 -4.02 -1.95
C ASN A 77 14.08 -3.65 -2.44
N ARG A 78 13.43 -4.51 -3.22
CA ARG A 78 12.11 -4.26 -3.80
C ARG A 78 11.13 -5.32 -3.35
N SER A 79 9.93 -4.91 -2.97
CA SER A 79 8.83 -5.81 -2.65
C SER A 79 7.65 -5.58 -3.58
N PHE A 80 6.87 -6.65 -3.76
CA PHE A 80 5.65 -6.65 -4.56
C PHE A 80 4.56 -7.27 -3.72
N ILE A 81 3.46 -6.56 -3.54
CA ILE A 81 2.29 -7.07 -2.82
C ILE A 81 1.11 -7.03 -3.77
N VAL A 82 0.43 -8.16 -3.88
CA VAL A 82 -0.74 -8.30 -4.77
C VAL A 82 -2.00 -8.37 -3.92
N TRP A 83 -2.95 -7.52 -4.24
CA TRP A 83 -4.24 -7.44 -3.57
C TRP A 83 -5.37 -7.68 -4.57
N ASN A 84 -6.33 -8.50 -4.19
CA ASN A 84 -7.62 -8.57 -4.86
C ASN A 84 -8.58 -7.69 -4.07
N VAL A 85 -9.13 -6.69 -4.72
CA VAL A 85 -10.06 -5.75 -4.09
C VAL A 85 -11.36 -5.67 -4.86
N ASP A 86 -12.46 -5.55 -4.14
CA ASP A 86 -13.79 -5.33 -4.68
C ASP A 86 -14.56 -4.50 -3.67
N PHE A 87 -14.74 -3.22 -3.97
CA PHE A 87 -15.46 -2.33 -3.07
C PHE A 87 -16.17 -1.23 -3.84
N ASP A 88 -17.17 -0.64 -3.18
CA ASP A 88 -17.87 0.53 -3.67
C ASP A 88 -17.29 1.79 -3.04
N VAL A 89 -17.11 2.82 -3.86
CA VAL A 89 -16.63 4.12 -3.44
C VAL A 89 -17.74 5.13 -3.72
N LYS A 90 -18.04 5.95 -2.71
CA LYS A 90 -19.04 7.00 -2.82
C LYS A 90 -18.74 7.90 -4.03
N ASP A 91 -19.77 8.14 -4.85
CA ASP A 91 -19.72 9.00 -6.04
C ASP A 91 -18.80 8.52 -7.17
N THR A 92 -18.14 7.37 -7.01
CA THR A 92 -17.24 6.82 -8.03
C THR A 92 -17.75 5.52 -8.61
N GLY A 93 -18.43 4.69 -7.78
CA GLY A 93 -18.95 3.39 -8.20
C GLY A 93 -18.08 2.25 -7.68
N THR A 94 -18.13 1.13 -8.38
CA THR A 94 -17.44 -0.09 -7.98
C THR A 94 -16.01 -0.13 -8.50
N ILE A 95 -15.08 -0.45 -7.61
CA ILE A 95 -13.70 -0.77 -7.96
C ILE A 95 -13.48 -2.25 -7.70
N LYS A 96 -13.25 -3.01 -8.76
CA LYS A 96 -12.98 -4.45 -8.69
C LYS A 96 -11.76 -4.74 -9.55
N VAL A 97 -10.60 -4.87 -8.91
CA VAL A 97 -9.32 -5.01 -9.59
C VAL A 97 -8.39 -5.94 -8.82
N THR A 98 -7.41 -6.48 -9.53
CA THR A 98 -6.21 -7.03 -8.92
C THR A 98 -5.15 -5.95 -8.97
N GLU A 99 -4.68 -5.54 -7.83
CA GLU A 99 -3.76 -4.43 -7.67
C GLU A 99 -2.40 -4.94 -7.28
N VAL A 100 -1.36 -4.40 -7.91
CA VAL A 100 0.04 -4.69 -7.54
C VAL A 100 0.66 -3.44 -6.95
N CYS A 101 1.18 -3.58 -5.75
CA CYS A 101 1.90 -2.53 -5.05
C CYS A 101 3.39 -2.85 -5.12
N ILE A 102 4.18 -1.96 -5.73
CA ILE A 102 5.62 -2.10 -5.83
C ILE A 102 6.27 -1.10 -4.88
N GLN A 103 7.12 -1.61 -4.00
CA GLN A 103 7.76 -0.84 -2.94
C GLN A 103 9.26 -0.97 -3.03
N ASP A 104 9.97 0.16 -3.03
CA ASP A 104 11.42 0.20 -2.92
C ASP A 104 11.79 0.60 -1.49
N TRP A 105 12.77 -0.09 -0.94
CA TRP A 105 13.18 0.02 0.46
C TRP A 105 14.57 0.61 0.60
N GLU A 106 14.78 1.39 1.65
CA GLU A 106 16.07 1.92 2.05
C GLU A 106 16.12 2.04 3.57
N ASP A 107 17.14 1.44 4.19
CA ASP A 107 17.35 1.50 5.65
C ASP A 107 16.12 1.07 6.47
N GLY A 108 15.42 0.03 5.98
CA GLY A 108 14.25 -0.52 6.67
C GLY A 108 12.96 0.27 6.46
N LYS A 109 12.97 1.24 5.55
CA LYS A 109 11.79 2.07 5.25
C LYS A 109 11.50 2.06 3.75
N ILE A 110 10.22 2.20 3.41
CA ILE A 110 9.77 2.32 2.03
C ILE A 110 10.00 3.75 1.55
N ILE A 111 10.75 3.92 0.46
CA ILE A 111 11.05 5.23 -0.13
C ILE A 111 10.22 5.53 -1.37
N THR A 112 9.74 4.49 -2.06
CA THR A 112 8.78 4.65 -3.16
C THR A 112 7.73 3.57 -3.06
N GLU A 113 6.50 3.92 -3.38
CA GLU A 113 5.40 2.97 -3.49
C GLU A 113 4.58 3.31 -4.71
N ARG A 114 4.39 2.34 -5.59
CA ARG A 114 3.66 2.52 -6.84
C ARG A 114 2.61 1.43 -6.98
N PHE A 115 1.41 1.84 -7.40
CA PHE A 115 0.27 0.95 -7.62
C PHE A 115 0.00 0.74 -9.09
N PHE A 116 -0.29 -0.50 -9.47
CA PHE A 116 -0.75 -0.89 -10.79
C PHE A 116 -2.00 -1.76 -10.66
N ALA A 117 -2.88 -1.67 -11.65
CA ALA A 117 -4.07 -2.51 -11.72
C ALA A 117 -4.32 -3.02 -13.13
#